data_03b8d3fbcc3f984bc95122269f287fe0
#
_entry.id   03b8d3fbcc3f984bc95122269f287fe0
#
_cell.length_a   1.000
_cell.length_b   1.000
_cell.length_c   1.000
_cell.angle_alpha   90.00
_cell.angle_beta   90.00
_cell.angle_gamma   90.00
#
_symmetry.space_group_name_H-M   'P 1'
#
loop_
_entity.id
_entity.type
_entity.pdbx_description
1 polymer ?
#
loop_
_entity_poly.entity_id
_entity_poly.type
_entity_poly.pdbx_seq_one_letter_code
_entity_poly.pdbx_strand_id
1 'polypeptide(L)'
;MEFLERSNVFGDPKSANVFLQPVDAQDLSRMEEETESLKALCGHEDWCILAVPVANWNRDLTPWSAPPVFGKEGFGEGAAASLDRILKVIIPSLEAAYPARRYFLAGYSLAGLFALWAGYQSATFAGVAAVSPSVWYPGWSDWAAGHVIRTPRVYLSLGDREEKTRNPLMSQVGACIRRQETMLQQHGTDVTLEWNPGNHFVDPAMRTAKGIAWLLR
;
A
#
# COMPACT_ATOMS: atom_id res chain seq x y z
N MET A 1 11.19 17.01 10.78
CA MET A 1 10.73 16.39 12.05
C MET A 1 9.20 16.43 12.20
N GLU A 2 8.51 17.16 11.36
CA GLU A 2 7.04 17.36 11.38
C GLU A 2 6.22 16.05 11.15
N PHE A 3 6.78 15.04 10.49
CA PHE A 3 6.12 13.74 10.23
C PHE A 3 6.34 12.68 11.32
N LEU A 4 7.16 12.96 12.34
CA LEU A 4 7.30 12.16 13.57
C LEU A 4 6.42 12.72 14.70
N GLU A 5 5.42 13.53 14.37
CA GLU A 5 4.41 13.91 15.34
C GLU A 5 3.75 12.64 15.89
N ARG A 6 3.56 12.60 17.20
CA ARG A 6 2.98 11.41 17.88
C ARG A 6 1.61 11.01 17.32
N SER A 7 0.90 11.94 16.69
CA SER A 7 -0.38 11.71 16.02
C SER A 7 -0.33 10.82 14.78
N ASN A 8 0.86 10.62 14.20
CA ASN A 8 1.04 9.83 12.97
C ASN A 8 1.78 8.50 13.21
N VAL A 9 2.12 8.18 14.45
CA VAL A 9 2.85 6.96 14.82
C VAL A 9 1.95 6.07 15.66
N PHE A 10 1.73 4.85 15.21
CA PHE A 10 0.87 3.85 15.83
C PHE A 10 1.69 2.58 16.13
N GLY A 11 1.41 1.92 17.26
CA GLY A 11 2.17 0.76 17.76
C GLY A 11 3.45 1.16 18.48
N ASP A 12 4.46 0.27 18.51
CA ASP A 12 5.72 0.53 19.20
C ASP A 12 6.70 1.34 18.31
N PRO A 13 7.00 2.60 18.64
CA PRO A 13 7.94 3.40 17.88
C PRO A 13 9.38 2.86 17.88
N LYS A 14 9.69 1.87 18.73
CA LYS A 14 11.00 1.20 18.80
C LYS A 14 11.03 -0.11 18.04
N SER A 15 9.91 -0.58 17.51
CA SER A 15 9.85 -1.84 16.75
C SER A 15 10.84 -1.85 15.59
N ALA A 16 11.44 -3.01 15.35
CA ALA A 16 12.27 -3.24 14.18
C ALA A 16 11.45 -3.30 12.87
N ASN A 17 10.13 -3.50 12.95
CA ASN A 17 9.24 -3.61 11.80
C ASN A 17 8.44 -2.31 11.62
N VAL A 18 8.78 -1.53 10.60
CA VAL A 18 8.16 -0.22 10.33
C VAL A 18 7.38 -0.26 9.02
N PHE A 19 6.09 -0.04 9.11
CA PHE A 19 5.20 0.10 7.98
C PHE A 19 4.99 1.59 7.67
N LEU A 20 5.31 2.00 6.45
CA LEU A 20 5.04 3.33 5.94
C LEU A 20 3.72 3.26 5.16
N GLN A 21 2.72 4.01 5.60
CA GLN A 21 1.38 3.95 5.05
C GLN A 21 0.94 5.34 4.58
N PRO A 22 0.87 5.60 3.26
CA PRO A 22 0.27 6.81 2.75
C PRO A 22 -1.21 6.88 3.14
N VAL A 23 -1.62 8.01 3.71
CA VAL A 23 -2.99 8.22 4.23
C VAL A 23 -3.52 9.59 3.82
N ASP A 24 -4.83 9.66 3.61
CA ASP A 24 -5.58 10.91 3.63
C ASP A 24 -6.20 11.15 5.02
N ALA A 25 -7.00 12.20 5.15
CA ALA A 25 -7.66 12.52 6.42
C ALA A 25 -8.69 11.44 6.84
N GLN A 26 -9.34 10.78 5.88
CA GLN A 26 -10.30 9.72 6.15
C GLN A 26 -9.59 8.43 6.60
N ASP A 27 -8.50 8.05 5.95
CA ASP A 27 -7.68 6.91 6.35
C ASP A 27 -7.08 7.15 7.75
N LEU A 28 -6.55 8.35 7.98
CA LEU A 28 -5.98 8.71 9.29
C LEU A 28 -7.02 8.57 10.43
N SER A 29 -8.28 8.90 10.17
CA SER A 29 -9.36 8.75 11.16
C SER A 29 -9.70 7.30 11.51
N ARG A 30 -9.27 6.34 10.69
CA ARG A 30 -9.50 4.89 10.89
C ARG A 30 -8.28 4.14 11.43
N MET A 31 -7.16 4.83 11.66
CA MET A 31 -5.92 4.18 12.10
C MET A 31 -6.06 3.48 13.45
N GLU A 32 -6.89 3.97 14.37
CA GLU A 32 -7.15 3.30 15.65
C GLU A 32 -7.84 1.95 15.42
N GLU A 33 -8.89 1.90 14.58
CA GLU A 33 -9.60 0.67 14.22
C GLU A 33 -8.67 -0.34 13.52
N GLU A 34 -7.81 0.14 12.62
CA GLU A 34 -6.83 -0.67 11.91
C GLU A 34 -5.81 -1.28 12.88
N THR A 35 -5.28 -0.48 13.81
CA THR A 35 -4.28 -0.94 14.78
C THR A 35 -4.85 -1.90 15.82
N GLU A 36 -6.09 -1.72 16.27
CA GLU A 36 -6.80 -2.68 17.11
C GLU A 36 -7.01 -4.02 16.40
N SER A 37 -7.41 -3.97 15.12
CA SER A 37 -7.53 -5.15 14.29
C SER A 37 -6.19 -5.87 14.12
N LEU A 38 -5.11 -5.12 13.90
CA LEU A 38 -3.77 -5.68 13.76
C LEU A 38 -3.29 -6.35 15.05
N LYS A 39 -3.49 -5.74 16.22
CA LYS A 39 -3.19 -6.35 17.53
C LYS A 39 -3.91 -7.68 17.70
N ALA A 40 -5.19 -7.72 17.37
CA ALA A 40 -5.99 -8.94 17.47
C ALA A 40 -5.48 -10.06 16.53
N LEU A 41 -5.00 -9.71 15.33
CA LEU A 41 -4.50 -10.67 14.33
C LEU A 41 -3.10 -11.20 14.65
N CYS A 42 -2.21 -10.35 15.17
CA CYS A 42 -0.81 -10.70 15.43
C CYS A 42 -0.59 -11.33 16.82
N GLY A 43 -1.38 -10.93 17.81
CA GLY A 43 -1.17 -11.34 19.21
C GLY A 43 0.09 -10.73 19.87
N HIS A 44 0.74 -9.76 19.20
CA HIS A 44 1.89 -8.99 19.68
C HIS A 44 1.90 -7.57 19.11
N GLU A 45 2.73 -6.71 19.68
CA GLU A 45 2.89 -5.31 19.26
C GLU A 45 4.28 -4.99 18.69
N ASP A 46 5.02 -5.99 18.18
CA ASP A 46 6.33 -5.74 17.52
C ASP A 46 6.14 -5.24 16.10
N TRP A 47 5.52 -4.07 15.99
CA TRP A 47 5.31 -3.32 14.76
C TRP A 47 5.10 -1.84 15.06
N CYS A 48 5.45 -1.03 14.10
CA CYS A 48 5.21 0.41 14.08
C CYS A 48 4.59 0.78 12.72
N ILE A 49 3.47 1.49 12.71
CA ILE A 49 2.92 2.11 11.50
C ILE A 49 3.19 3.60 11.58
N LEU A 50 3.87 4.13 10.58
CA LEU A 50 3.99 5.56 10.34
C LEU A 50 2.99 5.94 9.24
N ALA A 51 1.92 6.61 9.63
CA ALA A 51 0.98 7.23 8.71
C ALA A 51 1.67 8.42 8.01
N VAL A 52 1.75 8.37 6.68
CA VAL A 52 2.41 9.40 5.86
C VAL A 52 1.32 10.21 5.16
N PRO A 53 1.01 11.43 5.64
CA PRO A 53 -0.02 12.26 5.02
C PRO A 53 0.31 12.60 3.56
N VAL A 54 -0.69 12.46 2.69
CA VAL A 54 -0.63 12.74 1.26
C VAL A 54 -1.43 14.01 0.97
N ALA A 55 -0.80 14.98 0.33
CA ALA A 55 -1.43 16.28 0.06
C ALA A 55 -2.45 16.21 -1.09
N ASN A 56 -2.14 15.47 -2.14
CA ASN A 56 -3.05 15.26 -3.27
C ASN A 56 -3.04 13.78 -3.67
N TRP A 57 -4.13 13.09 -3.34
CA TRP A 57 -4.27 11.65 -3.49
C TRP A 57 -4.08 11.16 -4.93
N ASN A 58 -4.74 11.82 -5.88
CA ASN A 58 -4.68 11.43 -7.28
C ASN A 58 -3.35 11.78 -7.95
N ARG A 59 -2.65 12.81 -7.47
CA ARG A 59 -1.37 13.22 -8.04
C ARG A 59 -0.20 12.46 -7.42
N ASP A 60 -0.16 12.41 -6.08
CA ASP A 60 1.04 12.02 -5.35
C ASP A 60 1.23 10.51 -5.25
N LEU A 61 0.17 9.72 -5.52
CA LEU A 61 0.19 8.26 -5.44
C LEU A 61 0.19 7.55 -6.80
N THR A 62 0.15 8.30 -7.90
CA THR A 62 0.08 7.72 -9.25
C THR A 62 1.38 7.88 -10.01
N PRO A 63 1.85 6.79 -10.69
CA PRO A 63 3.18 6.74 -11.30
C PRO A 63 3.32 7.54 -12.61
N TRP A 64 2.22 7.82 -13.28
CA TRP A 64 2.11 8.64 -14.48
C TRP A 64 0.74 9.30 -14.56
N SER A 65 0.60 10.30 -15.40
CA SER A 65 -0.68 10.99 -15.61
C SER A 65 -1.68 10.11 -16.37
N ALA A 66 -2.96 10.21 -15.98
CA ALA A 66 -4.05 9.54 -16.67
C ALA A 66 -5.33 10.39 -16.61
N PRO A 67 -6.24 10.25 -17.59
CA PRO A 67 -7.54 10.91 -17.55
C PRO A 67 -8.36 10.48 -16.31
N PRO A 68 -9.36 11.27 -15.89
CA PRO A 68 -10.25 10.89 -14.82
C PRO A 68 -11.02 9.61 -15.17
N VAL A 69 -11.06 8.68 -14.24
CA VAL A 69 -11.84 7.42 -14.31
C VAL A 69 -13.16 7.57 -13.57
N PHE A 70 -13.18 8.42 -12.57
CA PHE A 70 -14.37 8.86 -11.83
C PHE A 70 -14.23 10.36 -11.51
N GLY A 71 -15.37 11.03 -11.33
CA GLY A 71 -15.34 12.48 -11.08
C GLY A 71 -14.82 13.31 -12.25
N LYS A 72 -14.16 14.44 -11.96
CA LYS A 72 -13.63 15.38 -12.96
C LYS A 72 -12.11 15.56 -12.89
N GLU A 73 -11.49 15.13 -11.80
CA GLU A 73 -10.05 15.27 -11.57
C GLU A 73 -9.31 14.07 -12.15
N GLY A 74 -8.31 14.35 -12.99
CA GLY A 74 -7.40 13.34 -13.53
C GLY A 74 -6.35 12.92 -12.52
N PHE A 75 -5.51 11.98 -12.93
CA PHE A 75 -4.39 11.49 -12.16
C PHE A 75 -3.09 12.19 -12.56
N GLY A 76 -2.19 12.39 -11.59
CA GLY A 76 -0.89 13.00 -11.84
C GLY A 76 0.24 11.99 -12.05
N GLU A 77 1.47 12.40 -11.73
CA GLU A 77 2.70 11.60 -11.88
C GLU A 77 3.64 11.81 -10.68
N GLY A 78 3.06 12.09 -9.51
CA GLY A 78 3.80 12.48 -8.30
C GLY A 78 4.38 11.31 -7.50
N ALA A 79 4.09 10.05 -7.85
CA ALA A 79 4.54 8.89 -7.08
C ALA A 79 6.07 8.84 -6.92
N ALA A 80 6.83 9.25 -7.94
CA ALA A 80 8.29 9.30 -7.86
C ALA A 80 8.79 10.27 -6.78
N ALA A 81 8.19 11.45 -6.67
CA ALA A 81 8.53 12.43 -5.64
C ALA A 81 8.11 11.94 -4.24
N SER A 82 6.97 11.26 -4.12
CA SER A 82 6.51 10.65 -2.88
C SER A 82 7.46 9.53 -2.41
N LEU A 83 7.89 8.66 -3.31
CA LEU A 83 8.88 7.63 -3.02
C LEU A 83 10.23 8.22 -2.64
N ASP A 84 10.70 9.22 -3.37
CA ASP A 84 11.95 9.94 -3.05
C ASP A 84 11.91 10.56 -1.65
N ARG A 85 10.79 11.17 -1.24
CA ARG A 85 10.60 11.68 0.12
C ARG A 85 10.70 10.55 1.14
N ILE A 86 10.09 9.41 0.89
CA ILE A 86 10.19 8.23 1.77
C ILE A 86 11.64 7.78 1.90
N LEU A 87 12.32 7.55 0.78
CA LEU A 87 13.67 6.98 0.76
C LEU A 87 14.77 7.94 1.24
N LYS A 88 14.65 9.25 0.93
CA LYS A 88 15.70 10.24 1.17
C LYS A 88 15.48 11.08 2.41
N VAL A 89 14.26 11.12 2.97
CA VAL A 89 13.93 11.97 4.12
C VAL A 89 13.36 11.14 5.27
N ILE A 90 12.29 10.38 5.04
CA ILE A 90 11.58 9.68 6.13
C ILE A 90 12.43 8.55 6.69
N ILE A 91 12.87 7.61 5.87
CA ILE A 91 13.68 6.47 6.30
C ILE A 91 14.99 6.93 6.97
N PRO A 92 15.79 7.84 6.41
CA PRO A 92 17.00 8.31 7.09
C PRO A 92 16.72 8.97 8.44
N SER A 93 15.60 9.68 8.60
CA SER A 93 15.22 10.27 9.89
C SER A 93 14.84 9.20 10.92
N LEU A 94 14.19 8.12 10.49
CA LEU A 94 13.87 6.97 11.35
C LEU A 94 15.13 6.20 11.74
N GLU A 95 16.06 5.97 10.81
CA GLU A 95 17.35 5.30 11.07
C GLU A 95 18.21 6.09 12.06
N ALA A 96 18.21 7.42 11.96
CA ALA A 96 18.94 8.29 12.90
C ALA A 96 18.38 8.18 14.34
N ALA A 97 17.07 7.97 14.46
CA ALA A 97 16.41 7.82 15.77
C ALA A 97 16.55 6.40 16.35
N TYR A 98 16.41 5.39 15.48
CA TYR A 98 16.39 3.96 15.84
C TYR A 98 16.97 3.14 14.69
N PRO A 99 18.24 2.74 14.73
CA PRO A 99 18.90 2.00 13.64
C PRO A 99 18.43 0.55 13.50
N ALA A 100 18.79 -0.07 12.39
CA ALA A 100 18.58 -1.49 12.08
C ALA A 100 17.09 -1.91 12.00
N ARG A 101 16.31 -1.18 11.18
CA ARG A 101 14.89 -1.46 10.96
C ARG A 101 14.63 -2.15 9.62
N ARG A 102 13.53 -2.88 9.56
CA ARG A 102 12.94 -3.39 8.32
C ARG A 102 11.78 -2.48 7.93
N TYR A 103 11.81 -1.99 6.72
CA TYR A 103 10.76 -1.12 6.20
C TYR A 103 9.82 -1.88 5.29
N PHE A 104 8.54 -1.60 5.45
CA PHE A 104 7.46 -2.14 4.65
C PHE A 104 6.61 -0.99 4.12
N LEU A 105 5.90 -1.23 3.02
CA LEU A 105 4.83 -0.34 2.57
C LEU A 105 3.48 -1.02 2.74
N ALA A 106 2.51 -0.28 3.24
CA ALA A 106 1.11 -0.70 3.25
C ALA A 106 0.25 0.39 2.60
N GLY A 107 -0.83 0.01 1.94
CA GLY A 107 -1.75 0.99 1.39
C GLY A 107 -3.01 0.38 0.81
N TYR A 108 -4.08 1.16 0.86
CA TYR A 108 -5.39 0.84 0.33
C TYR A 108 -5.65 1.60 -0.97
N SER A 109 -6.31 0.98 -1.94
CA SER A 109 -6.74 1.66 -3.18
C SER A 109 -5.57 2.24 -3.99
N LEU A 110 -5.51 3.56 -4.25
CA LEU A 110 -4.38 4.21 -4.90
C LEU A 110 -3.09 4.13 -4.06
N ALA A 111 -3.18 4.16 -2.73
CA ALA A 111 -2.02 3.91 -1.87
C ALA A 111 -1.51 2.46 -2.01
N GLY A 112 -2.41 1.49 -2.27
CA GLY A 112 -2.03 0.12 -2.62
C GLY A 112 -1.32 0.02 -3.98
N LEU A 113 -1.78 0.77 -4.98
CA LEU A 113 -1.08 0.90 -6.27
C LEU A 113 0.30 1.52 -6.09
N PHE A 114 0.40 2.60 -5.31
CA PHE A 114 1.67 3.26 -4.99
C PHE A 114 2.63 2.29 -4.30
N ALA A 115 2.16 1.54 -3.30
CA ALA A 115 2.98 0.57 -2.57
C ALA A 115 3.54 -0.52 -3.51
N LEU A 116 2.71 -1.07 -4.40
CA LEU A 116 3.15 -2.00 -5.44
C LEU A 116 4.20 -1.36 -6.35
N TRP A 117 3.90 -0.19 -6.91
CA TRP A 117 4.80 0.51 -7.81
C TRP A 117 6.15 0.81 -7.14
N ALA A 118 6.14 1.27 -5.90
CA ALA A 118 7.35 1.52 -5.12
C ALA A 118 8.17 0.25 -4.88
N GLY A 119 7.50 -0.90 -4.70
CA GLY A 119 8.15 -2.21 -4.62
C GLY A 119 8.87 -2.62 -5.89
N TYR A 120 8.41 -2.18 -7.06
CA TYR A 120 9.15 -2.33 -8.33
C TYR A 120 10.35 -1.37 -8.42
N GLN A 121 10.27 -0.17 -7.83
CA GLN A 121 11.32 0.86 -7.92
C GLN A 121 12.49 0.61 -6.96
N SER A 122 12.24 0.03 -5.77
CA SER A 122 13.24 -0.04 -4.71
C SER A 122 13.25 -1.39 -4.00
N ALA A 123 14.46 -1.89 -3.71
CA ALA A 123 14.68 -3.07 -2.87
C ALA A 123 14.75 -2.73 -1.36
N THR A 124 14.50 -1.49 -0.98
CA THR A 124 14.53 -1.05 0.42
C THR A 124 13.43 -1.72 1.26
N PHE A 125 12.31 -2.06 0.64
CA PHE A 125 11.15 -2.60 1.35
C PHE A 125 11.25 -4.10 1.48
N ALA A 126 11.17 -4.60 2.72
CA ALA A 126 11.12 -6.03 3.03
C ALA A 126 9.81 -6.69 2.60
N GLY A 127 8.75 -5.91 2.43
CA GLY A 127 7.45 -6.37 1.95
C GLY A 127 6.50 -5.23 1.61
N VAL A 128 5.47 -5.56 0.83
CA VAL A 128 4.40 -4.65 0.41
C VAL A 128 3.04 -5.28 0.70
N ALA A 129 2.18 -4.56 1.43
CA ALA A 129 0.76 -4.86 1.56
C ALA A 129 -0.05 -3.94 0.63
N ALA A 130 -0.40 -4.44 -0.53
CA ALA A 130 -1.23 -3.74 -1.51
C ALA A 130 -2.68 -4.22 -1.37
N VAL A 131 -3.46 -3.45 -0.62
CA VAL A 131 -4.82 -3.82 -0.20
C VAL A 131 -5.84 -3.17 -1.11
N SER A 132 -6.70 -3.98 -1.73
CA SER A 132 -7.65 -3.52 -2.75
C SER A 132 -7.04 -2.52 -3.75
N PRO A 133 -5.83 -2.82 -4.28
CA PRO A 133 -5.05 -1.84 -5.03
C PRO A 133 -5.73 -1.47 -6.34
N SER A 134 -5.57 -0.23 -6.77
CA SER A 134 -6.12 0.29 -8.02
C SER A 134 -5.36 -0.26 -9.25
N VAL A 135 -5.18 -1.59 -9.35
CA VAL A 135 -4.44 -2.24 -10.46
C VAL A 135 -5.17 -2.19 -11.81
N TRP A 136 -6.39 -1.66 -11.83
CA TRP A 136 -7.11 -1.24 -13.02
C TRP A 136 -6.56 0.05 -13.65
N TYR A 137 -5.61 0.71 -13.00
CA TYR A 137 -5.02 1.98 -13.44
C TYR A 137 -4.52 1.91 -14.89
N PRO A 138 -4.81 2.94 -15.72
CA PRO A 138 -4.46 2.91 -17.13
C PRO A 138 -2.98 2.62 -17.39
N GLY A 139 -2.69 1.59 -18.17
CA GLY A 139 -1.32 1.16 -18.50
C GLY A 139 -0.61 0.33 -17.44
N TRP A 140 -1.16 0.16 -16.24
CA TRP A 140 -0.51 -0.56 -15.13
C TRP A 140 -0.12 -1.99 -15.50
N SER A 141 -1.06 -2.78 -16.01
CA SER A 141 -0.81 -4.20 -16.31
C SER A 141 0.30 -4.43 -17.34
N ASP A 142 0.37 -3.55 -18.34
CA ASP A 142 1.40 -3.66 -19.39
C ASP A 142 2.75 -3.16 -18.89
N TRP A 143 2.74 -2.09 -18.10
CA TRP A 143 3.95 -1.62 -17.46
C TRP A 143 4.52 -2.68 -16.49
N ALA A 144 3.70 -3.25 -15.61
CA ALA A 144 4.13 -4.26 -14.65
C ALA A 144 4.67 -5.54 -15.34
N ALA A 145 4.08 -5.94 -16.48
CA ALA A 145 4.56 -7.08 -17.26
C ALA A 145 5.98 -6.89 -17.83
N GLY A 146 6.42 -5.65 -18.05
CA GLY A 146 7.77 -5.32 -18.52
C GLY A 146 8.80 -5.12 -17.41
N HIS A 147 8.41 -5.28 -16.13
CA HIS A 147 9.28 -4.97 -15.01
C HIS A 147 9.31 -6.12 -13.98
N VAL A 148 10.45 -6.29 -13.31
CA VAL A 148 10.60 -7.26 -12.22
C VAL A 148 10.52 -6.51 -10.89
N ILE A 149 9.65 -6.97 -9.99
CA ILE A 149 9.55 -6.38 -8.66
C ILE A 149 10.83 -6.64 -7.85
N ARG A 150 11.22 -5.66 -7.06
CA ARG A 150 12.44 -5.73 -6.22
C ARG A 150 12.16 -6.14 -4.78
N THR A 151 10.92 -5.97 -4.35
CA THR A 151 10.45 -6.36 -3.02
C THR A 151 10.20 -7.88 -2.98
N PRO A 152 10.73 -8.61 -1.99
CA PRO A 152 10.66 -10.08 -1.97
C PRO A 152 9.29 -10.63 -1.59
N ARG A 153 8.45 -9.86 -0.86
CA ARG A 153 7.17 -10.31 -0.33
C ARG A 153 6.06 -9.33 -0.66
N VAL A 154 4.94 -9.83 -1.18
CA VAL A 154 3.79 -9.02 -1.58
C VAL A 154 2.49 -9.66 -1.12
N TYR A 155 1.74 -8.93 -0.29
CA TYR A 155 0.35 -9.25 -0.01
C TYR A 155 -0.55 -8.46 -0.95
N LEU A 156 -1.45 -9.18 -1.62
CA LEU A 156 -2.52 -8.61 -2.43
C LEU A 156 -3.86 -8.98 -1.80
N SER A 157 -4.83 -8.09 -1.83
CA SER A 157 -6.21 -8.46 -1.52
C SER A 157 -7.22 -7.71 -2.37
N LEU A 158 -8.43 -8.26 -2.46
CA LEU A 158 -9.54 -7.63 -3.15
C LEU A 158 -10.87 -8.04 -2.50
N GLY A 159 -11.87 -7.17 -2.55
CA GLY A 159 -13.23 -7.56 -2.22
C GLY A 159 -13.89 -8.37 -3.33
N ASP A 160 -14.65 -9.41 -2.99
CA ASP A 160 -15.31 -10.34 -3.93
C ASP A 160 -16.42 -9.69 -4.77
N ARG A 161 -16.74 -8.42 -4.48
CA ARG A 161 -17.72 -7.61 -5.21
C ARG A 161 -17.15 -6.34 -5.81
N GLU A 162 -15.83 -6.10 -5.74
CA GLU A 162 -15.24 -4.86 -6.29
C GLU A 162 -15.35 -4.79 -7.82
N GLU A 163 -15.24 -5.92 -8.51
CA GLU A 163 -15.45 -5.98 -9.96
C GLU A 163 -16.92 -5.77 -10.39
N LYS A 164 -17.88 -5.81 -9.44
CA LYS A 164 -19.32 -5.59 -9.70
C LYS A 164 -19.67 -4.09 -9.71
N THR A 165 -18.98 -3.33 -10.54
CA THR A 165 -19.21 -1.90 -10.73
C THR A 165 -19.67 -1.60 -12.16
N ARG A 166 -20.36 -0.47 -12.36
CA ARG A 166 -20.76 0.00 -13.69
C ARG A 166 -19.64 0.68 -14.47
N ASN A 167 -18.55 1.05 -13.81
CA ASN A 167 -17.41 1.67 -14.48
C ASN A 167 -16.62 0.58 -15.23
N PRO A 168 -16.50 0.70 -16.58
CA PRO A 168 -15.89 -0.36 -17.40
C PRO A 168 -14.42 -0.64 -17.09
N LEU A 169 -13.68 0.35 -16.63
CA LEU A 169 -12.28 0.20 -16.29
C LEU A 169 -12.13 -0.46 -14.90
N MET A 170 -12.84 0.06 -13.91
CA MET A 170 -12.81 -0.49 -12.55
C MET A 170 -13.38 -1.91 -12.46
N SER A 171 -14.32 -2.27 -13.33
CA SER A 171 -14.86 -3.65 -13.38
C SER A 171 -13.82 -4.71 -13.76
N GLN A 172 -12.68 -4.29 -14.32
CA GLN A 172 -11.60 -5.20 -14.67
C GLN A 172 -10.66 -5.52 -13.48
N VAL A 173 -10.87 -4.89 -12.32
CA VAL A 173 -9.95 -5.01 -11.17
C VAL A 173 -9.68 -6.45 -10.76
N GLY A 174 -10.71 -7.32 -10.81
CA GLY A 174 -10.56 -8.75 -10.50
C GLY A 174 -9.64 -9.48 -11.47
N ALA A 175 -9.75 -9.20 -12.77
CA ALA A 175 -8.85 -9.77 -13.78
C ALA A 175 -7.42 -9.18 -13.65
N CYS A 176 -7.32 -7.87 -13.41
CA CYS A 176 -6.03 -7.18 -13.25
C CYS A 176 -5.25 -7.72 -12.04
N ILE A 177 -5.91 -7.94 -10.90
CA ILE A 177 -5.20 -8.41 -9.69
C ILE A 177 -4.74 -9.86 -9.82
N ARG A 178 -5.54 -10.74 -10.47
CA ARG A 178 -5.10 -12.13 -10.76
C ARG A 178 -3.90 -12.16 -11.71
N ARG A 179 -3.90 -11.28 -12.73
CA ARG A 179 -2.74 -11.09 -13.63
C ARG A 179 -1.52 -10.61 -12.85
N GLN A 180 -1.70 -9.66 -11.95
CA GLN A 180 -0.63 -9.14 -11.08
C GLN A 180 -0.04 -10.26 -10.20
N GLU A 181 -0.87 -11.06 -9.55
CA GLU A 181 -0.43 -12.21 -8.76
C GLU A 181 0.39 -13.18 -9.60
N THR A 182 -0.12 -13.57 -10.77
CA THR A 182 0.57 -14.49 -11.70
C THR A 182 1.95 -13.96 -12.09
N MET A 183 2.07 -12.67 -12.43
CA MET A 183 3.36 -12.06 -12.77
C MET A 183 4.34 -12.10 -11.60
N LEU A 184 3.89 -11.83 -10.39
CA LEU A 184 4.72 -11.87 -9.19
C LEU A 184 5.21 -13.31 -8.89
N GLN A 185 4.33 -14.31 -9.02
CA GLN A 185 4.68 -15.74 -8.87
C GLN A 185 5.72 -16.18 -9.90
N GLN A 186 5.56 -15.77 -11.15
CA GLN A 186 6.51 -16.08 -12.22
C GLN A 186 7.92 -15.51 -11.97
N HIS A 187 8.01 -14.40 -11.24
CA HIS A 187 9.27 -13.79 -10.84
C HIS A 187 9.83 -14.35 -9.52
N GLY A 188 9.18 -15.35 -8.91
CA GLY A 188 9.63 -15.98 -7.68
C GLY A 188 9.39 -15.12 -6.41
N THR A 189 8.50 -14.13 -6.49
CA THR A 189 8.08 -13.32 -5.35
C THR A 189 7.21 -14.16 -4.40
N ASP A 190 7.45 -14.07 -3.08
CA ASP A 190 6.53 -14.61 -2.08
C ASP A 190 5.26 -13.75 -2.09
N VAL A 191 4.22 -14.25 -2.74
CA VAL A 191 2.96 -13.51 -2.96
C VAL A 191 1.75 -14.30 -2.50
N THR A 192 0.79 -13.60 -1.90
CA THR A 192 -0.55 -14.11 -1.62
C THR A 192 -1.61 -13.15 -2.16
N LEU A 193 -2.74 -13.70 -2.60
CA LEU A 193 -3.94 -12.94 -2.96
C LEU A 193 -5.10 -13.40 -2.08
N GLU A 194 -5.55 -12.52 -1.18
CA GLU A 194 -6.70 -12.78 -0.31
C GLU A 194 -7.97 -12.11 -0.84
N TRP A 195 -9.05 -12.90 -0.95
CA TRP A 195 -10.38 -12.39 -1.29
C TRP A 195 -11.17 -12.10 0.00
N ASN A 196 -11.66 -10.87 0.13
CA ASN A 196 -12.45 -10.44 1.27
C ASN A 196 -13.93 -10.30 0.89
N PRO A 197 -14.89 -10.51 1.81
CA PRO A 197 -16.29 -10.25 1.53
C PRO A 197 -16.54 -8.76 1.22
N GLY A 198 -17.42 -8.49 0.24
CA GLY A 198 -17.94 -7.15 -0.01
C GLY A 198 -17.25 -6.35 -1.12
N ASN A 199 -17.66 -5.10 -1.25
CA ASN A 199 -17.13 -4.17 -2.23
C ASN A 199 -15.92 -3.38 -1.68
N HIS A 200 -15.45 -2.41 -2.47
CA HIS A 200 -14.27 -1.58 -2.16
C HIS A 200 -14.35 -0.80 -0.83
N PHE A 201 -15.53 -0.60 -0.27
CA PHE A 201 -15.74 0.25 0.91
C PHE A 201 -16.02 -0.55 2.19
N VAL A 202 -15.97 -1.88 2.11
CA VAL A 202 -16.22 -2.76 3.26
C VAL A 202 -14.91 -3.07 3.99
N ASP A 203 -14.87 -2.73 5.25
CA ASP A 203 -13.81 -3.03 6.23
C ASP A 203 -12.36 -2.74 5.77
N PRO A 204 -12.05 -1.53 5.23
CA PRO A 204 -10.71 -1.23 4.76
C PRO A 204 -9.65 -1.35 5.87
N ALA A 205 -9.96 -0.96 7.10
CA ALA A 205 -9.07 -1.07 8.25
C ALA A 205 -8.68 -2.53 8.54
N MET A 206 -9.67 -3.43 8.66
CA MET A 206 -9.43 -4.86 8.86
C MET A 206 -8.64 -5.48 7.70
N ARG A 207 -8.95 -5.11 6.45
CA ARG A 207 -8.24 -5.63 5.27
C ARG A 207 -6.78 -5.20 5.25
N THR A 208 -6.49 -3.94 5.62
CA THR A 208 -5.11 -3.43 5.72
C THR A 208 -4.37 -4.12 6.86
N ALA A 209 -4.99 -4.26 8.02
CA ALA A 209 -4.44 -5.00 9.16
C ALA A 209 -4.06 -6.45 8.80
N LYS A 210 -4.87 -7.15 7.99
CA LYS A 210 -4.55 -8.51 7.51
C LYS A 210 -3.28 -8.53 6.65
N GLY A 211 -3.11 -7.55 5.76
CA GLY A 211 -1.92 -7.42 4.91
C GLY A 211 -0.66 -7.18 5.74
N ILE A 212 -0.73 -6.30 6.73
CA ILE A 212 0.36 -6.04 7.67
C ILE A 212 0.68 -7.28 8.48
N ALA A 213 -0.34 -7.95 9.05
CA ALA A 213 -0.17 -9.17 9.83
C ALA A 213 0.47 -10.31 9.03
N TRP A 214 0.14 -10.44 7.73
CA TRP A 214 0.77 -11.42 6.85
C TRP A 214 2.25 -11.14 6.63
N LEU A 215 2.65 -9.88 6.50
CA LEU A 215 4.06 -9.49 6.33
C LEU A 215 4.89 -9.65 7.61
N LEU A 216 4.26 -9.70 8.78
CA LEU A 216 4.93 -9.90 10.07
C LEU A 216 5.23 -11.37 10.39
N ARG A 217 4.68 -12.32 9.65
CA ARG A 217 4.98 -13.76 9.75
C ARG A 217 6.28 -14.05 8.99
#